data_785d4b8aac9304ac3b042d70f939d920
#
_entry.id   785d4b8aac9304ac3b042d70f939d920
#
_cell.length_a   1.000
_cell.length_b   1.000
_cell.length_c   1.000
_cell.angle_alpha   90.00
_cell.angle_beta   90.00
_cell.angle_gamma   90.00
#
_symmetry.space_group_name_H-M   'P 1'
#
loop_
_entity.id
_entity.type
_entity.pdbx_description
1 polymer ?
#
loop_
_entity_poly.entity_id
_entity_poly.type
_entity_poly.pdbx_seq_one_letter_code
_entity_poly.pdbx_strand_id
1 'polypeptide(L)'
;IRGLQQANRNAGDGISAIETAEGALTEVHAMLQRMRELAVKAANDTNCPEDRQTIQDEIDVMKEEIQRISDTTQFNQKKLLNGDIGRATYIDTGAVVKGVSALEISDAVNLDSYSIRITQDARQAVSVGGTLAMGAGDKITKEQAGVIKLNGESVEIKEGDTAEEVYTKIQNLCDWTGNKAFTVDDLDTTAGLPENAGYVPSSNEFGNGGQLVIVSDYYGSEERIELSCSNKQLSNLLGISDSIVTGTDVQATLANGFSPTATITGSGNQITVKDSSGFEMVLEARQGAWETKFRDPTMAAGGTATAAGGTAFDAEIEVISAGQMVFQIGANQEETMTVTIPNMSPKLLGLDDINVVSSSDAREAIDKIEAAIQKVSDVRAKLGAYQNRLEHTEDNLDVSEESMTNSLSRIMDCDMAEEMTNYTQQNLLTQTATNM
;
A
#
# COMPACT_ATOMS: atom_id res chain seq x y z
N ILE A 1 40.13 -10.79 18.35
CA ILE A 1 39.22 -11.21 19.43
C ILE A 1 38.17 -10.12 19.71
N ARG A 2 38.56 -8.91 20.15
CA ARG A 2 37.58 -7.83 20.45
C ARG A 2 36.68 -7.46 19.27
N GLY A 3 37.19 -7.53 18.03
CA GLY A 3 36.41 -7.32 16.82
C GLY A 3 35.38 -8.41 16.60
N LEU A 4 35.76 -9.69 16.83
CA LEU A 4 34.80 -10.83 16.76
C LEU A 4 33.71 -10.74 17.83
N GLN A 5 34.09 -10.39 19.06
CA GLN A 5 33.12 -10.16 20.14
C GLN A 5 32.12 -9.06 19.84
N GLN A 6 32.58 -7.98 19.17
CA GLN A 6 31.65 -6.92 18.76
C GLN A 6 30.77 -7.35 17.60
N ALA A 7 31.31 -8.11 16.65
CA ALA A 7 30.53 -8.68 15.54
C ALA A 7 29.44 -9.64 16.04
N ASN A 8 29.77 -10.46 17.05
CA ASN A 8 28.81 -11.35 17.72
C ASN A 8 27.65 -10.55 18.35
N ARG A 9 27.97 -9.51 19.14
CA ARG A 9 26.93 -8.63 19.69
C ARG A 9 26.08 -7.96 18.62
N ASN A 10 26.70 -7.52 17.52
CA ASN A 10 25.97 -6.92 16.42
C ASN A 10 25.01 -7.92 15.73
N ALA A 11 25.41 -9.20 15.63
CA ALA A 11 24.54 -10.27 15.12
C ALA A 11 23.33 -10.49 16.06
N GLY A 12 23.55 -10.55 17.38
CA GLY A 12 22.47 -10.63 18.37
C GLY A 12 21.51 -9.44 18.36
N ASP A 13 22.04 -8.22 18.17
CA ASP A 13 21.21 -7.02 17.98
C ASP A 13 20.36 -7.12 16.71
N GLY A 14 20.92 -7.69 15.63
CA GLY A 14 20.22 -7.96 14.37
C GLY A 14 19.10 -8.96 14.54
N ILE A 15 19.34 -10.05 15.25
CA ILE A 15 18.32 -11.07 15.58
C ILE A 15 17.19 -10.41 16.36
N SER A 16 17.48 -9.63 17.42
CA SER A 16 16.47 -8.95 18.22
C SER A 16 15.61 -7.96 17.43
N ALA A 17 16.20 -7.27 16.45
CA ALA A 17 15.48 -6.38 15.55
C ALA A 17 14.51 -7.17 14.64
N ILE A 18 14.97 -8.31 14.10
CA ILE A 18 14.16 -9.19 13.25
C ILE A 18 13.01 -9.80 14.05
N GLU A 19 13.27 -10.29 15.26
CA GLU A 19 12.24 -10.84 16.15
C GLU A 19 11.17 -9.81 16.50
N THR A 20 11.56 -8.55 16.71
CA THR A 20 10.62 -7.44 16.94
C THR A 20 9.71 -7.22 15.73
N ALA A 21 10.27 -7.25 14.51
CA ALA A 21 9.51 -7.11 13.28
C ALA A 21 8.58 -8.33 13.05
N GLU A 22 9.07 -9.54 13.30
CA GLU A 22 8.28 -10.77 13.13
C GLU A 22 7.12 -10.85 14.12
N GLY A 23 7.34 -10.44 15.37
CA GLY A 23 6.27 -10.32 16.36
C GLY A 23 5.15 -9.41 15.89
N ALA A 24 5.48 -8.23 15.37
CA ALA A 24 4.50 -7.30 14.82
C ALA A 24 3.79 -7.87 13.58
N LEU A 25 4.51 -8.54 12.68
CA LEU A 25 3.90 -9.18 11.51
C LEU A 25 3.01 -10.36 11.84
N THR A 26 3.23 -11.02 12.98
CA THR A 26 2.34 -12.08 13.49
C THR A 26 0.98 -11.50 13.87
N GLU A 27 0.96 -10.33 14.51
CA GLU A 27 -0.29 -9.62 14.82
C GLU A 27 -1.00 -9.14 13.55
N VAL A 28 -0.26 -8.57 12.60
CA VAL A 28 -0.82 -8.18 11.29
C VAL A 28 -1.44 -9.38 10.58
N HIS A 29 -0.75 -10.53 10.57
CA HIS A 29 -1.27 -11.75 9.97
C HIS A 29 -2.57 -12.24 10.64
N ALA A 30 -2.65 -12.18 11.97
CA ALA A 30 -3.86 -12.55 12.70
C ALA A 30 -5.03 -11.61 12.37
N MET A 31 -4.78 -10.31 12.25
CA MET A 31 -5.80 -9.34 11.83
C MET A 31 -6.27 -9.59 10.39
N LEU A 32 -5.37 -9.87 9.46
CA LEU A 32 -5.74 -10.21 8.09
C LEU A 32 -6.61 -11.47 8.02
N GLN A 33 -6.30 -12.49 8.81
CA GLN A 33 -7.14 -13.69 8.91
C GLN A 33 -8.55 -13.34 9.44
N ARG A 34 -8.63 -12.46 10.44
CA ARG A 34 -9.91 -11.99 10.96
C ARG A 34 -10.68 -11.18 9.92
N MET A 35 -10.01 -10.30 9.18
CA MET A 35 -10.63 -9.55 8.08
C MET A 35 -11.19 -10.52 7.02
N ARG A 36 -10.45 -11.58 6.68
CA ARG A 36 -10.93 -12.61 5.75
C ARG A 36 -12.19 -13.32 6.26
N GLU A 37 -12.25 -13.69 7.54
CA GLU A 37 -13.45 -14.27 8.14
C GLU A 37 -14.65 -13.33 8.01
N LEU A 38 -14.44 -12.03 8.24
CA LEU A 38 -15.46 -11.01 8.13
C LEU A 38 -15.91 -10.80 6.69
N ALA A 39 -14.99 -10.77 5.73
CA ALA A 39 -15.32 -10.67 4.31
C ALA A 39 -16.15 -11.87 3.84
N VAL A 40 -15.78 -13.10 4.25
CA VAL A 40 -16.57 -14.31 3.97
C VAL A 40 -17.97 -14.22 4.59
N LYS A 41 -18.08 -13.67 5.82
CA LYS A 41 -19.38 -13.44 6.46
C LYS A 41 -20.21 -12.42 5.69
N ALA A 42 -19.60 -11.30 5.26
CA ALA A 42 -20.27 -10.25 4.49
C ALA A 42 -20.74 -10.71 3.10
N ALA A 43 -19.98 -11.61 2.46
CA ALA A 43 -20.30 -12.17 1.14
C ALA A 43 -21.58 -13.02 1.13
N ASN A 44 -22.14 -13.37 2.31
CA ASN A 44 -23.37 -14.14 2.39
C ASN A 44 -24.59 -13.25 2.17
N ASP A 45 -25.46 -13.62 1.24
CA ASP A 45 -26.67 -12.88 0.88
C ASP A 45 -27.77 -12.85 1.98
N THR A 46 -27.54 -13.54 3.11
CA THR A 46 -28.44 -13.46 4.29
C THR A 46 -28.25 -12.19 5.11
N ASN A 47 -27.14 -11.47 4.90
CA ASN A 47 -26.89 -10.21 5.61
C ASN A 47 -27.61 -9.05 4.91
N CYS A 48 -28.19 -8.15 5.71
CA CYS A 48 -28.73 -6.90 5.19
C CYS A 48 -27.59 -5.86 5.03
N PRO A 49 -27.82 -4.76 4.28
CA PRO A 49 -26.79 -3.72 4.10
C PRO A 49 -26.27 -3.15 5.42
N GLU A 50 -27.11 -2.99 6.42
CA GLU A 50 -26.72 -2.47 7.74
C GLU A 50 -25.81 -3.45 8.49
N ASP A 51 -26.02 -4.77 8.34
CA ASP A 51 -25.14 -5.79 8.92
C ASP A 51 -23.76 -5.76 8.24
N ARG A 52 -23.74 -5.61 6.91
CA ARG A 52 -22.50 -5.49 6.14
C ARG A 52 -21.76 -4.20 6.47
N GLN A 53 -22.47 -3.08 6.67
CA GLN A 53 -21.84 -1.83 7.13
C GLN A 53 -21.14 -2.02 8.48
N THR A 54 -21.78 -2.71 9.43
CA THR A 54 -21.15 -3.01 10.73
C THR A 54 -19.89 -3.87 10.55
N ILE A 55 -19.88 -4.78 9.59
CA ILE A 55 -18.69 -5.58 9.26
C ILE A 55 -17.60 -4.70 8.63
N GLN A 56 -17.98 -3.76 7.75
CA GLN A 56 -17.06 -2.80 7.15
C GLN A 56 -16.38 -1.96 8.22
N ASP A 57 -17.15 -1.44 9.18
CA ASP A 57 -16.61 -0.66 10.30
C ASP A 57 -15.57 -1.48 11.12
N GLU A 58 -15.81 -2.79 11.34
CA GLU A 58 -14.85 -3.68 12.01
C GLU A 58 -13.57 -3.87 11.16
N ILE A 59 -13.71 -3.99 9.84
CA ILE A 59 -12.56 -4.08 8.90
C ILE A 59 -11.75 -2.79 8.89
N ASP A 60 -12.42 -1.62 8.88
CA ASP A 60 -11.75 -0.32 8.87
C ASP A 60 -10.94 -0.07 10.14
N VAL A 61 -11.46 -0.44 11.30
CA VAL A 61 -10.71 -0.41 12.57
C VAL A 61 -9.46 -1.30 12.51
N MET A 62 -9.56 -2.48 11.88
CA MET A 62 -8.39 -3.35 11.71
C MET A 62 -7.39 -2.78 10.71
N LYS A 63 -7.83 -2.10 9.64
CA LYS A 63 -6.94 -1.37 8.71
C LYS A 63 -6.17 -0.27 9.46
N GLU A 64 -6.86 0.53 10.28
CA GLU A 64 -6.23 1.55 11.12
C GLU A 64 -5.19 0.95 12.08
N GLU A 65 -5.49 -0.21 12.67
CA GLU A 65 -4.56 -0.88 13.58
C GLU A 65 -3.34 -1.45 12.84
N ILE A 66 -3.50 -2.00 11.64
CA ILE A 66 -2.38 -2.42 10.78
C ILE A 66 -1.51 -1.19 10.43
N GLN A 67 -2.13 -0.06 10.07
CA GLN A 67 -1.41 1.19 9.83
C GLN A 67 -0.63 1.63 11.07
N ARG A 68 -1.26 1.59 12.24
CA ARG A 68 -0.61 1.94 13.50
C ARG A 68 0.59 1.03 13.79
N ILE A 69 0.47 -0.28 13.60
CA ILE A 69 1.57 -1.24 13.79
C ILE A 69 2.70 -0.92 12.81
N SER A 70 2.40 -0.68 11.54
CA SER A 70 3.39 -0.29 10.54
C SER A 70 4.17 0.96 10.96
N ASP A 71 3.47 1.97 11.49
CA ASP A 71 4.07 3.25 11.86
C ASP A 71 4.79 3.25 13.21
N THR A 72 4.40 2.37 14.13
CA THR A 72 4.91 2.41 15.51
C THR A 72 5.93 1.34 15.82
N THR A 73 5.98 0.24 15.06
CA THR A 73 6.96 -0.83 15.28
C THR A 73 8.37 -0.32 15.04
N GLN A 74 9.18 -0.29 16.09
CA GLN A 74 10.53 0.24 16.05
C GLN A 74 11.50 -0.59 16.90
N PHE A 75 12.75 -0.60 16.51
CA PHE A 75 13.87 -1.11 17.28
C PHE A 75 14.92 -0.02 17.39
N ASN A 76 15.29 0.37 18.60
CA ASN A 76 16.26 1.43 18.89
C ASN A 76 16.01 2.71 18.07
N GLN A 77 14.76 3.22 18.06
CA GLN A 77 14.28 4.41 17.34
C GLN A 77 14.26 4.29 15.80
N LYS A 78 14.64 3.15 15.23
CA LYS A 78 14.45 2.87 13.81
C LYS A 78 13.13 2.16 13.59
N LYS A 79 12.28 2.72 12.76
CA LYS A 79 11.04 2.08 12.36
C LYS A 79 11.33 0.92 11.43
N LEU A 80 10.64 -0.20 11.64
CA LEU A 80 10.94 -1.45 10.95
C LEU A 80 9.97 -1.75 9.79
N LEU A 81 8.71 -1.34 9.88
CA LEU A 81 7.63 -1.77 8.98
C LEU A 81 7.04 -0.65 8.12
N ASN A 82 7.51 0.57 8.27
CA ASN A 82 6.98 1.74 7.53
C ASN A 82 7.68 2.01 6.18
N GLY A 83 8.65 1.15 5.80
CA GLY A 83 9.45 1.30 4.58
C GLY A 83 10.77 2.03 4.74
N ASP A 84 11.06 2.63 5.91
CA ASP A 84 12.33 3.34 6.15
C ASP A 84 13.57 2.42 6.02
N ILE A 85 13.38 1.10 6.17
CA ILE A 85 14.43 0.07 6.03
C ILE A 85 14.45 -0.53 4.62
N GLY A 86 13.56 -0.10 3.73
CA GLY A 86 13.54 -0.50 2.34
C GLY A 86 14.64 0.18 1.50
N ARG A 87 14.65 -0.10 0.21
CA ARG A 87 15.44 0.66 -0.74
C ARG A 87 14.83 2.04 -0.92
N ALA A 88 15.65 3.07 -0.85
CA ALA A 88 15.21 4.43 -1.11
C ALA A 88 15.29 4.74 -2.62
N THR A 89 14.38 5.57 -3.08
CA THR A 89 14.33 6.05 -4.46
C THR A 89 14.33 7.55 -4.51
N TYR A 90 14.99 8.07 -5.54
CA TYR A 90 14.83 9.45 -5.97
C TYR A 90 14.05 9.45 -7.27
N ILE A 91 12.93 10.15 -7.29
CA ILE A 91 12.11 10.34 -8.50
C ILE A 91 12.34 11.75 -9.00
N ASP A 92 12.48 11.90 -10.32
CA ASP A 92 12.65 13.21 -10.94
C ASP A 92 11.55 14.18 -10.54
N THR A 93 11.95 15.44 -10.27
CA THR A 93 11.03 16.49 -9.80
C THR A 93 9.85 16.71 -10.75
N GLY A 94 10.06 16.53 -12.06
CA GLY A 94 9.00 16.64 -13.06
C GLY A 94 7.93 15.57 -12.91
N ALA A 95 8.33 14.33 -12.59
CA ALA A 95 7.40 13.23 -12.33
C ALA A 95 6.69 13.36 -10.97
N VAL A 96 7.41 13.81 -9.93
CA VAL A 96 6.82 14.07 -8.60
C VAL A 96 5.74 15.15 -8.67
N VAL A 97 5.98 16.23 -9.39
CA VAL A 97 4.97 17.31 -9.62
C VAL A 97 3.74 16.76 -10.36
N LYS A 98 3.93 15.72 -11.17
CA LYS A 98 2.83 15.02 -11.87
C LYS A 98 2.22 13.88 -11.04
N GLY A 99 2.51 13.83 -9.75
CA GLY A 99 1.88 12.90 -8.81
C GLY A 99 2.44 11.48 -8.82
N VAL A 100 3.64 11.26 -9.38
CA VAL A 100 4.30 9.94 -9.33
C VAL A 100 5.05 9.80 -8.02
N SER A 101 4.84 8.68 -7.33
CA SER A 101 5.57 8.31 -6.11
C SER A 101 5.93 6.83 -6.12
N ALA A 102 7.08 6.47 -5.54
CA ALA A 102 7.41 5.07 -5.32
C ALA A 102 6.75 4.58 -4.03
N LEU A 103 6.09 3.44 -4.12
CA LEU A 103 5.46 2.79 -2.96
C LEU A 103 6.36 1.67 -2.43
N GLU A 104 6.86 0.80 -3.30
CA GLU A 104 7.65 -0.36 -2.90
C GLU A 104 8.72 -0.68 -3.95
N ILE A 105 9.90 -1.07 -3.48
CA ILE A 105 11.00 -1.53 -4.32
C ILE A 105 11.60 -2.78 -3.69
N SER A 106 11.60 -3.88 -4.44
CA SER A 106 12.15 -5.14 -3.94
C SER A 106 13.68 -5.13 -3.88
N ASP A 107 14.25 -6.02 -3.09
CA ASP A 107 15.70 -6.17 -2.93
C ASP A 107 16.41 -6.64 -4.20
N ALA A 108 15.69 -7.25 -5.11
CA ALA A 108 16.21 -7.72 -6.39
C ALA A 108 16.41 -6.59 -7.41
N VAL A 109 15.89 -5.38 -7.14
CA VAL A 109 16.11 -4.20 -7.99
C VAL A 109 17.55 -3.73 -7.83
N ASN A 110 18.29 -3.62 -8.92
CA ASN A 110 19.66 -3.10 -8.89
C ASN A 110 19.68 -1.60 -8.54
N LEU A 111 20.82 -1.14 -8.02
CA LEU A 111 21.09 0.29 -7.79
C LEU A 111 21.39 0.93 -9.16
N ASP A 112 20.37 1.40 -9.84
CA ASP A 112 20.48 1.98 -11.18
C ASP A 112 19.35 2.99 -11.42
N SER A 113 19.39 3.65 -12.56
CA SER A 113 18.31 4.53 -13.03
C SER A 113 17.35 3.78 -13.93
N TYR A 114 16.09 3.86 -13.60
CA TYR A 114 14.98 3.26 -14.35
C TYR A 114 14.10 4.36 -14.92
N SER A 115 13.59 4.17 -16.11
CA SER A 115 12.66 5.11 -16.73
C SER A 115 11.41 4.39 -17.20
N ILE A 116 10.25 4.88 -16.80
CA ILE A 116 8.94 4.43 -17.27
C ILE A 116 8.23 5.58 -17.97
N ARG A 117 7.48 5.25 -19.01
CA ARG A 117 6.66 6.21 -19.74
C ARG A 117 5.20 6.01 -19.38
N ILE A 118 4.62 6.95 -18.66
CA ILE A 118 3.19 6.97 -18.33
C ILE A 118 2.44 7.56 -19.49
N THR A 119 1.48 6.81 -20.01
CA THR A 119 0.71 7.16 -21.22
C THR A 119 -0.72 7.57 -20.91
N GLN A 120 -1.25 7.10 -19.77
CA GLN A 120 -2.61 7.40 -19.32
C GLN A 120 -2.67 7.40 -17.80
N ASP A 121 -3.40 8.33 -17.19
CA ASP A 121 -3.69 8.37 -15.77
C ASP A 121 -4.85 7.42 -15.40
N ALA A 122 -4.90 7.02 -14.14
CA ALA A 122 -6.04 6.31 -13.60
C ALA A 122 -7.23 7.25 -13.42
N ARG A 123 -8.45 6.76 -13.63
CA ARG A 123 -9.68 7.54 -13.45
C ARG A 123 -10.73 6.76 -12.67
N GLN A 124 -11.48 7.50 -11.87
CA GLN A 124 -12.66 7.02 -11.19
C GLN A 124 -13.79 6.75 -12.19
N ALA A 125 -14.70 5.86 -11.86
CA ALA A 125 -15.98 5.76 -12.56
C ALA A 125 -16.83 7.00 -12.22
N VAL A 126 -17.39 7.66 -13.23
CA VAL A 126 -18.18 8.87 -13.07
C VAL A 126 -19.45 8.76 -13.88
N SER A 127 -20.60 8.74 -13.21
CA SER A 127 -21.91 8.80 -13.83
C SER A 127 -22.51 10.19 -13.69
N VAL A 128 -22.72 10.87 -14.82
CA VAL A 128 -23.30 12.21 -14.86
C VAL A 128 -24.76 12.10 -15.27
N GLY A 129 -25.66 12.52 -14.38
CA GLY A 129 -27.10 12.59 -14.65
C GLY A 129 -27.46 13.80 -15.52
N GLY A 130 -28.71 13.82 -15.99
CA GLY A 130 -29.33 14.99 -16.60
C GLY A 130 -29.69 16.04 -15.56
N THR A 131 -30.30 17.12 -16.02
CA THR A 131 -30.80 18.20 -15.16
C THR A 131 -31.89 17.70 -14.21
N LEU A 132 -31.74 18.00 -12.92
CA LEU A 132 -32.74 17.71 -11.90
C LEU A 132 -34.03 18.53 -12.17
N ALA A 133 -35.15 17.85 -12.34
CA ALA A 133 -36.43 18.49 -12.54
C ALA A 133 -37.23 18.64 -11.24
N MET A 134 -36.67 18.21 -10.10
CA MET A 134 -37.32 18.26 -8.79
C MET A 134 -36.87 19.54 -8.04
N GLY A 135 -37.79 20.36 -7.61
CA GLY A 135 -37.53 21.54 -6.79
C GLY A 135 -37.44 21.22 -5.30
N ALA A 136 -36.80 22.09 -4.53
CA ALA A 136 -36.55 21.90 -3.08
C ALA A 136 -37.85 21.67 -2.24
N GLY A 137 -39.00 22.14 -2.70
CA GLY A 137 -40.30 21.96 -2.01
C GLY A 137 -41.18 20.88 -2.59
N ASP A 138 -40.77 20.20 -3.63
CA ASP A 138 -41.57 19.19 -4.32
C ASP A 138 -41.59 17.87 -3.52
N LYS A 139 -42.68 17.13 -3.72
CA LYS A 139 -42.88 15.80 -3.14
C LYS A 139 -43.11 14.79 -4.25
N ILE A 140 -42.59 13.60 -4.02
CA ILE A 140 -42.81 12.47 -4.92
C ILE A 140 -44.28 12.12 -4.98
N THR A 141 -44.84 12.06 -6.18
CA THR A 141 -46.21 11.60 -6.43
C THR A 141 -46.25 10.08 -6.57
N LYS A 142 -47.43 9.49 -6.44
CA LYS A 142 -47.59 8.04 -6.60
C LYS A 142 -47.11 7.50 -7.94
N GLU A 143 -47.20 8.30 -9.00
CA GLU A 143 -46.72 7.93 -10.34
C GLU A 143 -45.19 8.03 -10.50
N GLN A 144 -44.54 8.78 -9.61
CA GLN A 144 -43.09 9.00 -9.58
C GLN A 144 -42.37 8.05 -8.59
N ALA A 145 -43.12 7.36 -7.70
CA ALA A 145 -42.55 6.41 -6.77
C ALA A 145 -41.88 5.24 -7.51
N GLY A 146 -40.73 4.77 -7.03
CA GLY A 146 -40.00 3.72 -7.70
C GLY A 146 -38.76 3.27 -6.89
N VAL A 147 -37.97 2.39 -7.50
CA VAL A 147 -36.74 1.85 -6.90
C VAL A 147 -35.56 2.29 -7.74
N ILE A 148 -34.52 2.83 -7.08
CA ILE A 148 -33.24 3.11 -7.66
C ILE A 148 -32.29 1.98 -7.24
N LYS A 149 -31.52 1.44 -8.19
CA LYS A 149 -30.51 0.42 -7.96
C LYS A 149 -29.15 0.97 -8.35
N LEU A 150 -28.18 0.72 -7.49
CA LEU A 150 -26.77 1.08 -7.69
C LEU A 150 -25.90 -0.12 -7.29
N ASN A 151 -25.11 -0.65 -8.21
CA ASN A 151 -24.20 -1.78 -7.98
C ASN A 151 -24.86 -3.00 -7.29
N GLY A 152 -26.14 -3.27 -7.64
CA GLY A 152 -26.89 -4.39 -7.09
C GLY A 152 -27.72 -4.07 -5.85
N GLU A 153 -27.38 -3.05 -5.07
CA GLU A 153 -28.17 -2.57 -3.94
C GLU A 153 -29.31 -1.65 -4.40
N SER A 154 -30.37 -1.53 -3.61
CA SER A 154 -31.56 -0.79 -4.02
C SER A 154 -32.17 0.03 -2.91
N VAL A 155 -32.66 1.20 -3.27
CA VAL A 155 -33.41 2.07 -2.36
C VAL A 155 -34.81 2.36 -2.94
N GLU A 156 -35.82 2.31 -2.09
CA GLU A 156 -37.22 2.61 -2.46
C GLU A 156 -37.53 4.08 -2.21
N ILE A 157 -37.94 4.79 -3.25
CA ILE A 157 -38.47 6.15 -3.19
C ILE A 157 -40.01 6.06 -3.13
N LYS A 158 -40.59 6.58 -2.04
CA LYS A 158 -42.00 6.44 -1.73
C LYS A 158 -42.80 7.69 -2.09
N GLU A 159 -44.10 7.51 -2.25
CA GLU A 159 -45.05 8.63 -2.37
C GLU A 159 -44.95 9.53 -1.13
N GLY A 160 -44.80 10.83 -1.33
CA GLY A 160 -44.71 11.85 -0.28
C GLY A 160 -43.30 12.19 0.16
N ASP A 161 -42.27 11.43 -0.26
CA ASP A 161 -40.88 11.77 0.01
C ASP A 161 -40.53 13.17 -0.51
N THR A 162 -39.87 13.97 0.29
CA THR A 162 -39.38 15.30 -0.08
C THR A 162 -38.06 15.18 -0.87
N ALA A 163 -37.67 16.25 -1.57
CA ALA A 163 -36.42 16.29 -2.30
C ALA A 163 -35.18 15.97 -1.40
N GLU A 164 -35.18 16.49 -0.17
CA GLU A 164 -34.14 16.24 0.80
C GLU A 164 -34.07 14.76 1.24
N GLU A 165 -35.23 14.14 1.49
CA GLU A 165 -35.31 12.72 1.84
C GLU A 165 -34.84 11.82 0.69
N VAL A 166 -35.24 12.15 -0.55
CA VAL A 166 -34.78 11.44 -1.75
C VAL A 166 -33.26 11.55 -1.90
N TYR A 167 -32.69 12.74 -1.70
CA TYR A 167 -31.25 12.94 -1.79
C TYR A 167 -30.49 12.18 -0.70
N THR A 168 -30.98 12.24 0.54
CA THR A 168 -30.40 11.48 1.66
C THR A 168 -30.43 9.98 1.38
N LYS A 169 -31.51 9.46 0.81
CA LYS A 169 -31.61 8.05 0.41
C LYS A 169 -30.60 7.69 -0.68
N ILE A 170 -30.39 8.58 -1.65
CA ILE A 170 -29.37 8.38 -2.72
C ILE A 170 -27.96 8.45 -2.13
N GLN A 171 -27.66 9.39 -1.23
CA GLN A 171 -26.37 9.46 -0.56
C GLN A 171 -26.10 8.19 0.24
N ASN A 172 -27.04 7.73 1.06
CA ASN A 172 -26.89 6.49 1.80
C ASN A 172 -26.66 5.27 0.87
N LEU A 173 -27.36 5.20 -0.27
CA LEU A 173 -27.15 4.16 -1.26
C LEU A 173 -25.76 4.23 -1.88
N CYS A 174 -25.27 5.43 -2.14
CA CYS A 174 -23.92 5.64 -2.65
C CYS A 174 -22.86 5.26 -1.61
N ASP A 175 -23.01 5.71 -0.36
CA ASP A 175 -22.11 5.36 0.74
C ASP A 175 -22.03 3.83 0.95
N TRP A 176 -23.18 3.12 0.85
CA TRP A 176 -23.21 1.65 0.96
C TRP A 176 -22.52 0.94 -0.20
N THR A 177 -22.41 1.58 -1.35
CA THR A 177 -21.82 0.96 -2.56
C THR A 177 -20.44 1.50 -2.90
N GLY A 178 -19.76 2.20 -1.98
CA GLY A 178 -18.43 2.77 -2.19
C GLY A 178 -18.40 3.88 -3.23
N ASN A 179 -19.47 4.67 -3.29
CA ASN A 179 -19.60 5.80 -4.22
C ASN A 179 -19.97 7.07 -3.47
N LYS A 180 -19.82 8.20 -4.12
CA LYS A 180 -20.27 9.51 -3.61
C LYS A 180 -21.23 10.16 -4.58
N ALA A 181 -22.33 10.71 -4.05
CA ALA A 181 -23.29 11.48 -4.82
C ALA A 181 -23.12 12.98 -4.54
N PHE A 182 -23.08 13.77 -5.60
CA PHE A 182 -23.01 15.22 -5.54
C PHE A 182 -24.06 15.82 -6.46
N THR A 183 -24.56 17.00 -6.09
CA THR A 183 -25.32 17.87 -7.00
C THR A 183 -24.42 19.00 -7.47
N VAL A 184 -24.38 19.24 -8.77
CA VAL A 184 -23.55 20.27 -9.40
C VAL A 184 -24.46 21.20 -10.17
N ASP A 185 -24.39 22.53 -9.88
CA ASP A 185 -25.26 23.53 -10.50
C ASP A 185 -24.98 23.76 -11.98
N ASP A 186 -23.69 23.73 -12.33
CA ASP A 186 -23.22 23.76 -13.69
C ASP A 186 -21.90 23.01 -13.76
N LEU A 187 -21.84 22.04 -14.66
CA LEU A 187 -20.56 21.41 -14.98
C LEU A 187 -19.76 22.42 -15.81
N ASP A 188 -19.12 23.39 -15.15
CA ASP A 188 -18.26 24.36 -15.83
C ASP A 188 -17.14 23.64 -16.58
N THR A 189 -17.20 23.74 -17.87
CA THR A 189 -16.21 23.18 -18.80
C THR A 189 -14.84 23.84 -18.70
N THR A 190 -14.74 24.99 -18.03
CA THR A 190 -13.54 25.83 -18.05
C THR A 190 -12.79 25.89 -16.72
N ALA A 191 -13.43 25.60 -15.59
CA ALA A 191 -12.78 25.49 -14.30
C ALA A 191 -12.20 24.08 -14.13
N GLY A 192 -10.89 23.98 -14.04
CA GLY A 192 -10.24 22.73 -13.59
C GLY A 192 -10.75 22.37 -12.20
N LEU A 193 -11.13 21.11 -11.99
CA LEU A 193 -11.40 20.64 -10.65
C LEU A 193 -10.11 20.69 -9.83
N PRO A 194 -10.16 21.24 -8.60
CA PRO A 194 -8.97 21.28 -7.74
C PRO A 194 -8.45 19.86 -7.46
N GLU A 195 -7.13 19.73 -7.37
CA GLU A 195 -6.33 18.49 -7.27
C GLU A 195 -6.76 17.48 -6.19
N ASN A 196 -7.61 17.89 -5.24
CA ASN A 196 -8.09 17.03 -4.14
C ASN A 196 -9.60 17.18 -3.92
N ALA A 197 -10.30 17.80 -4.82
CA ALA A 197 -11.72 17.91 -4.70
C ALA A 197 -12.35 16.81 -5.53
N GLY A 198 -12.87 15.81 -4.85
CA GLY A 198 -14.12 15.29 -5.29
C GLY A 198 -14.99 16.48 -5.70
N TYR A 199 -15.92 16.31 -6.59
CA TYR A 199 -16.83 17.35 -7.04
C TYR A 199 -17.28 18.19 -5.85
N VAL A 200 -17.05 19.51 -5.88
CA VAL A 200 -17.48 20.38 -4.81
C VAL A 200 -19.01 20.37 -4.84
N PRO A 201 -19.68 19.94 -3.78
CA PRO A 201 -21.14 20.01 -3.72
C PRO A 201 -21.54 21.45 -4.00
N SER A 202 -22.55 21.64 -4.84
CA SER A 202 -23.16 22.95 -5.01
C SER A 202 -23.56 23.50 -3.64
N SER A 203 -23.35 24.77 -3.41
CA SER A 203 -23.90 25.47 -2.25
C SER A 203 -25.43 25.59 -2.32
N ASN A 204 -26.02 25.21 -3.45
CA ASN A 204 -27.43 25.21 -3.66
C ASN A 204 -28.07 23.90 -3.17
N GLU A 205 -29.24 24.03 -2.61
CA GLU A 205 -30.03 22.92 -2.13
C GLU A 205 -30.40 21.98 -3.29
N PHE A 206 -30.44 20.67 -3.02
CA PHE A 206 -30.93 19.66 -3.97
C PHE A 206 -32.25 20.11 -4.61
N GLY A 207 -32.30 20.17 -5.93
CA GLY A 207 -33.48 20.50 -6.68
C GLY A 207 -33.53 21.85 -7.38
N ASN A 208 -32.48 22.63 -7.41
CA ASN A 208 -32.46 23.93 -8.10
C ASN A 208 -31.79 23.91 -9.48
N GLY A 209 -32.11 22.91 -10.31
CA GLY A 209 -31.61 22.87 -11.70
C GLY A 209 -30.21 22.28 -11.89
N GLY A 210 -29.61 21.76 -10.84
CA GLY A 210 -28.31 21.08 -10.89
C GLY A 210 -28.35 19.72 -11.57
N GLN A 211 -27.21 19.06 -11.67
CA GLN A 211 -27.07 17.70 -12.17
C GLN A 211 -26.63 16.78 -11.03
N LEU A 212 -27.18 15.58 -10.97
CA LEU A 212 -26.73 14.55 -10.06
C LEU A 212 -25.50 13.87 -10.66
N VAL A 213 -24.39 13.86 -9.92
CA VAL A 213 -23.14 13.20 -10.31
C VAL A 213 -22.82 12.13 -9.27
N ILE A 214 -22.56 10.91 -9.71
CA ILE A 214 -22.13 9.81 -8.87
C ILE A 214 -20.72 9.44 -9.29
N VAL A 215 -19.80 9.34 -8.30
CA VAL A 215 -18.37 9.07 -8.52
C VAL A 215 -17.96 7.92 -7.63
N SER A 216 -17.19 6.96 -8.13
CA SER A 216 -16.59 5.91 -7.31
C SER A 216 -15.52 6.47 -6.37
N ASP A 217 -15.36 5.85 -5.21
CA ASP A 217 -14.36 6.29 -4.23
C ASP A 217 -12.93 6.01 -4.69
N TYR A 218 -12.74 4.95 -5.48
CA TYR A 218 -11.42 4.50 -5.93
C TYR A 218 -11.25 4.63 -7.44
N TYR A 219 -10.03 4.38 -7.91
CA TYR A 219 -9.61 4.51 -9.31
C TYR A 219 -9.48 3.15 -9.96
N GLY A 220 -9.74 3.07 -11.25
CA GLY A 220 -9.42 1.91 -12.04
C GLY A 220 -10.60 1.29 -12.76
N SER A 221 -10.30 0.32 -13.59
CA SER A 221 -11.29 -0.39 -14.43
C SER A 221 -12.17 -1.36 -13.63
N GLU A 222 -11.77 -1.72 -12.41
CA GLU A 222 -12.56 -2.52 -11.48
C GLU A 222 -13.69 -1.71 -10.86
N GLU A 223 -13.48 -0.40 -10.73
CA GLU A 223 -14.48 0.54 -10.25
C GLU A 223 -15.61 0.70 -11.26
N ARG A 224 -16.84 0.37 -10.84
CA ARG A 224 -18.02 0.31 -11.69
C ARG A 224 -19.19 0.99 -11.02
N ILE A 225 -19.89 1.82 -11.77
CA ILE A 225 -21.17 2.39 -11.42
C ILE A 225 -22.22 1.79 -12.36
N GLU A 226 -23.05 0.88 -11.83
CA GLU A 226 -24.20 0.34 -12.50
C GLU A 226 -25.45 0.96 -11.90
N LEU A 227 -25.99 1.96 -12.58
CA LEU A 227 -27.15 2.72 -12.14
C LEU A 227 -28.37 2.33 -12.96
N SER A 228 -29.49 2.01 -12.28
CA SER A 228 -30.75 1.75 -12.94
C SER A 228 -31.94 2.24 -12.11
N CYS A 229 -33.01 2.63 -12.78
CA CYS A 229 -34.21 3.13 -12.16
C CYS A 229 -35.47 2.36 -12.68
N SER A 230 -36.27 1.83 -11.77
CA SER A 230 -37.44 1.04 -12.11
C SER A 230 -38.57 1.86 -12.74
N ASN A 231 -38.60 3.18 -12.52
CA ASN A 231 -39.65 4.07 -12.96
C ASN A 231 -39.13 5.19 -13.85
N LYS A 232 -39.58 5.24 -15.08
CA LYS A 232 -39.15 6.23 -16.06
C LYS A 232 -39.47 7.68 -15.67
N GLN A 233 -40.56 7.90 -14.91
CA GLN A 233 -40.92 9.24 -14.44
C GLN A 233 -39.95 9.70 -13.34
N LEU A 234 -39.59 8.80 -12.43
CA LEU A 234 -38.58 9.05 -11.41
C LEU A 234 -37.21 9.29 -12.07
N SER A 235 -36.86 8.46 -13.06
CA SER A 235 -35.62 8.62 -13.85
C SER A 235 -35.49 10.01 -14.48
N ASN A 236 -36.58 10.48 -15.13
CA ASN A 236 -36.62 11.81 -15.73
C ASN A 236 -36.59 12.94 -14.69
N LEU A 237 -37.19 12.75 -13.53
CA LEU A 237 -37.26 13.73 -12.44
C LEU A 237 -35.88 13.96 -11.82
N LEU A 238 -35.12 12.89 -11.63
CA LEU A 238 -33.76 12.90 -11.03
C LEU A 238 -32.64 13.02 -12.06
N GLY A 239 -33.00 13.07 -13.35
CA GLY A 239 -32.00 13.06 -14.43
C GLY A 239 -31.17 11.77 -14.52
N ILE A 240 -31.61 10.70 -13.87
CA ILE A 240 -30.91 9.41 -13.85
C ILE A 240 -31.22 8.66 -15.15
N SER A 241 -30.18 8.11 -15.81
CA SER A 241 -30.34 7.18 -16.93
C SER A 241 -29.72 5.84 -16.56
N ASP A 242 -30.34 4.75 -17.03
CA ASP A 242 -29.75 3.43 -16.89
C ASP A 242 -28.39 3.41 -17.61
N SER A 243 -27.33 3.23 -16.87
CA SER A 243 -25.96 3.29 -17.36
C SER A 243 -25.04 2.38 -16.60
N ILE A 244 -24.02 1.89 -17.30
CA ILE A 244 -22.89 1.20 -16.70
C ILE A 244 -21.65 2.01 -17.11
N VAL A 245 -20.97 2.55 -16.11
CA VAL A 245 -19.74 3.32 -16.31
C VAL A 245 -18.64 2.66 -15.49
N THR A 246 -17.46 2.51 -16.08
CA THR A 246 -16.27 1.98 -15.40
C THR A 246 -15.17 3.04 -15.37
N GLY A 247 -14.36 3.01 -14.34
CA GLY A 247 -13.13 3.79 -14.30
C GLY A 247 -12.08 3.27 -15.30
N THR A 248 -10.90 3.84 -15.26
CA THR A 248 -9.78 3.40 -16.11
C THR A 248 -8.50 3.25 -15.30
N ASP A 249 -7.71 2.22 -15.61
CA ASP A 249 -6.42 1.99 -14.99
C ASP A 249 -5.34 2.91 -15.57
N VAL A 250 -4.33 3.18 -14.77
CA VAL A 250 -3.11 3.82 -15.23
C VAL A 250 -2.43 2.95 -16.30
N GLN A 251 -1.96 3.57 -17.38
CA GLN A 251 -1.19 2.88 -18.40
C GLN A 251 0.21 3.43 -18.48
N ALA A 252 1.17 2.53 -18.46
CA ALA A 252 2.58 2.89 -18.60
C ALA A 252 3.33 1.84 -19.43
N THR A 253 4.46 2.25 -19.97
CA THR A 253 5.36 1.39 -20.76
C THR A 253 6.77 1.49 -20.22
N LEU A 254 7.52 0.39 -20.29
CA LEU A 254 8.93 0.37 -19.92
C LEU A 254 9.75 1.17 -20.92
N ALA A 255 10.66 2.01 -20.43
CA ALA A 255 11.57 2.78 -21.28
C ALA A 255 13.02 2.28 -21.14
N ASN A 256 13.75 2.69 -20.10
CA ASN A 256 15.16 2.34 -19.91
C ASN A 256 15.41 1.69 -18.54
N GLY A 257 16.48 0.90 -18.44
CA GLY A 257 16.98 0.31 -17.18
C GLY A 257 16.40 -1.06 -16.86
N PHE A 258 15.35 -1.52 -17.55
CA PHE A 258 14.69 -2.78 -17.23
C PHE A 258 15.23 -3.96 -18.06
N SER A 259 15.11 -5.16 -17.50
CA SER A 259 15.37 -6.41 -18.20
C SER A 259 14.39 -6.59 -19.38
N PRO A 260 14.79 -7.27 -20.46
CA PRO A 260 13.88 -7.62 -21.55
C PRO A 260 12.70 -8.51 -21.15
N THR A 261 12.79 -9.17 -19.99
CA THR A 261 11.74 -10.05 -19.43
C THR A 261 10.82 -9.32 -18.46
N ALA A 262 11.10 -8.06 -18.14
CA ALA A 262 10.27 -7.26 -17.25
C ALA A 262 8.90 -6.99 -17.88
N THR A 263 7.86 -7.10 -17.06
CA THR A 263 6.47 -6.80 -17.40
C THR A 263 5.98 -5.63 -16.57
N ILE A 264 5.15 -4.79 -17.16
CA ILE A 264 4.51 -3.66 -16.51
C ILE A 264 3.00 -3.86 -16.54
N THR A 265 2.36 -3.66 -15.41
CA THR A 265 0.90 -3.73 -15.26
C THR A 265 0.42 -2.51 -14.50
N GLY A 266 -0.69 -1.92 -14.95
CA GLY A 266 -1.41 -0.88 -14.22
C GLY A 266 -2.67 -1.48 -13.62
N SER A 267 -2.96 -1.15 -12.37
CA SER A 267 -4.21 -1.48 -11.69
C SER A 267 -4.59 -0.29 -10.82
N GLY A 268 -5.77 0.27 -11.05
CA GLY A 268 -6.14 1.52 -10.42
C GLY A 268 -5.10 2.60 -10.73
N ASN A 269 -4.60 3.26 -9.71
CA ASN A 269 -3.54 4.27 -9.79
C ASN A 269 -2.12 3.71 -9.53
N GLN A 270 -1.98 2.38 -9.40
CA GLN A 270 -0.71 1.72 -9.15
C GLN A 270 -0.12 1.13 -10.43
N ILE A 271 1.18 1.32 -10.60
CA ILE A 271 1.98 0.74 -11.68
C ILE A 271 2.91 -0.28 -11.05
N THR A 272 2.79 -1.54 -11.42
CA THR A 272 3.65 -2.61 -10.94
C THR A 272 4.54 -3.12 -12.07
N VAL A 273 5.85 -3.09 -11.85
CA VAL A 273 6.85 -3.67 -12.75
C VAL A 273 7.42 -4.91 -12.08
N LYS A 274 7.33 -6.06 -12.76
CA LYS A 274 7.83 -7.36 -12.28
C LYS A 274 8.71 -8.03 -13.31
N ASP A 275 9.68 -8.81 -12.82
CA ASP A 275 10.53 -9.67 -13.64
C ASP A 275 10.67 -11.06 -12.99
N SER A 276 11.03 -12.06 -13.78
CA SER A 276 11.29 -13.44 -13.34
C SER A 276 12.44 -13.59 -12.33
N SER A 277 13.29 -12.56 -12.18
CA SER A 277 14.40 -12.53 -11.23
C SER A 277 14.01 -12.13 -9.80
N GLY A 278 12.72 -11.87 -9.54
CA GLY A 278 12.22 -11.31 -8.28
C GLY A 278 12.27 -9.77 -8.21
N PHE A 279 12.61 -9.12 -9.34
CA PHE A 279 12.46 -7.67 -9.46
C PHE A 279 10.99 -7.30 -9.32
N GLU A 280 10.68 -6.41 -8.40
CA GLU A 280 9.36 -5.81 -8.22
C GLU A 280 9.51 -4.34 -7.84
N MET A 281 8.85 -3.48 -8.58
CA MET A 281 8.77 -2.05 -8.33
C MET A 281 7.32 -1.62 -8.42
N VAL A 282 6.79 -1.04 -7.36
CA VAL A 282 5.43 -0.53 -7.30
C VAL A 282 5.47 0.99 -7.19
N LEU A 283 4.83 1.64 -8.13
CA LEU A 283 4.72 3.10 -8.21
C LEU A 283 3.26 3.50 -8.15
N GLU A 284 2.97 4.67 -7.65
CA GLU A 284 1.65 5.29 -7.69
C GLU A 284 1.67 6.49 -8.63
N ALA A 285 0.65 6.61 -9.46
CA ALA A 285 0.43 7.78 -10.29
C ALA A 285 -0.93 8.41 -9.92
N ARG A 286 -0.92 9.59 -9.29
CA ARG A 286 -2.15 10.27 -8.88
C ARG A 286 -2.88 10.83 -10.08
N GLN A 287 -4.20 10.70 -10.07
CA GLN A 287 -5.06 11.33 -11.04
C GLN A 287 -4.94 12.87 -10.99
N GLY A 288 -4.99 13.51 -12.16
CA GLY A 288 -5.16 14.96 -12.28
C GLY A 288 -3.92 15.81 -12.03
N ALA A 289 -2.80 15.22 -11.59
CA ALA A 289 -1.59 15.98 -11.33
C ALA A 289 -0.94 16.57 -12.60
N TRP A 290 -1.28 16.08 -13.77
CA TRP A 290 -0.73 16.47 -15.06
C TRP A 290 -1.78 16.80 -16.13
N GLU A 291 -3.06 16.57 -15.85
CA GLU A 291 -4.19 17.04 -16.66
C GLU A 291 -4.98 18.10 -15.90
N THR A 292 -5.05 19.31 -16.45
CA THR A 292 -5.78 20.43 -15.86
C THR A 292 -7.29 20.38 -16.14
N LYS A 293 -7.78 19.38 -16.85
CA LYS A 293 -9.21 19.29 -17.23
C LYS A 293 -9.71 17.86 -17.10
N PHE A 294 -10.56 17.63 -16.14
CA PHE A 294 -11.24 16.35 -15.90
C PHE A 294 -12.36 16.06 -16.91
N ARG A 295 -12.60 16.92 -17.89
CA ARG A 295 -13.79 16.87 -18.70
C ARG A 295 -13.52 16.72 -20.19
N ASP A 296 -14.12 15.68 -20.76
CA ASP A 296 -14.43 15.63 -22.17
C ASP A 296 -15.75 16.38 -22.40
N PRO A 297 -15.74 17.49 -23.15
CA PRO A 297 -16.95 18.27 -23.45
C PRO A 297 -18.01 17.47 -24.25
N THR A 298 -17.69 16.27 -24.69
CA THR A 298 -18.59 15.38 -25.43
C THR A 298 -19.36 14.42 -24.53
N MET A 299 -19.15 14.43 -23.20
CA MET A 299 -19.94 13.61 -22.28
C MET A 299 -21.39 14.11 -22.21
N ALA A 300 -22.20 13.58 -23.11
CA ALA A 300 -23.65 13.56 -22.91
C ALA A 300 -24.00 12.62 -21.75
N ALA A 301 -25.07 12.92 -21.02
CA ALA A 301 -25.61 12.05 -20.00
C ALA A 301 -25.62 10.59 -20.47
N GLY A 302 -24.92 9.69 -19.75
CA GLY A 302 -24.77 8.27 -20.12
C GLY A 302 -23.58 7.92 -21.04
N GLY A 303 -22.65 8.83 -21.27
CA GLY A 303 -21.45 8.56 -22.06
C GLY A 303 -20.30 7.94 -21.24
N THR A 304 -19.62 6.96 -21.79
CA THR A 304 -18.35 6.44 -21.28
C THR A 304 -17.29 7.53 -21.36
N ALA A 305 -16.55 7.76 -20.27
CA ALA A 305 -15.41 8.67 -20.29
C ALA A 305 -14.37 8.18 -21.32
N THR A 306 -14.30 8.85 -22.45
CA THR A 306 -13.22 8.61 -23.40
C THR A 306 -12.00 9.35 -22.86
N ALA A 307 -10.90 8.64 -22.66
CA ALA A 307 -9.65 9.22 -22.21
C ALA A 307 -9.21 10.33 -23.16
N ALA A 308 -9.34 11.59 -22.74
CA ALA A 308 -8.60 12.66 -23.39
C ALA A 308 -7.14 12.43 -23.00
N GLY A 309 -6.33 11.95 -23.95
CA GLY A 309 -4.94 11.61 -23.73
C GLY A 309 -4.14 12.81 -23.23
N GLY A 310 -3.78 12.79 -21.97
CA GLY A 310 -2.71 13.65 -21.46
C GLY A 310 -1.42 13.37 -22.24
N THR A 311 -0.54 14.33 -22.30
CA THR A 311 0.76 14.16 -22.95
C THR A 311 1.56 13.13 -22.15
N ALA A 312 1.86 11.98 -22.78
CA ALA A 312 2.73 10.97 -22.16
C ALA A 312 4.03 11.62 -21.66
N PHE A 313 4.48 11.21 -20.48
CA PHE A 313 5.73 11.71 -19.92
C PHE A 313 6.56 10.56 -19.37
N ASP A 314 7.89 10.78 -19.36
CA ASP A 314 8.82 9.83 -18.79
C ASP A 314 9.08 10.18 -17.32
N ALA A 315 8.98 9.18 -16.45
CA ALA A 315 9.34 9.27 -15.05
C ALA A 315 10.67 8.54 -14.83
N GLU A 316 11.69 9.29 -14.38
CA GLU A 316 13.00 8.72 -14.03
C GLU A 316 13.03 8.40 -12.54
N ILE A 317 13.41 7.18 -12.22
CA ILE A 317 13.49 6.63 -10.88
C ILE A 317 14.91 6.14 -10.65
N GLU A 318 15.64 6.80 -9.76
CA GLU A 318 16.97 6.35 -9.33
C GLU A 318 16.84 5.56 -8.03
N VAL A 319 17.27 4.30 -8.04
CA VAL A 319 17.24 3.42 -6.87
C VAL A 319 18.58 3.50 -6.16
N ILE A 320 18.54 3.91 -4.90
CA ILE A 320 19.71 4.09 -4.05
C ILE A 320 19.69 3.16 -2.84
N SER A 321 20.86 2.85 -2.28
CA SER A 321 21.00 1.95 -1.12
C SER A 321 20.68 2.60 0.23
N ALA A 322 20.17 3.83 0.25
CA ALA A 322 19.80 4.50 1.49
C ALA A 322 18.61 3.80 2.16
N GLY A 323 18.64 3.70 3.48
CA GLY A 323 17.54 3.13 4.28
C GLY A 323 17.75 1.70 4.75
N GLN A 324 18.50 0.88 4.03
CA GLN A 324 18.73 -0.52 4.41
C GLN A 324 19.45 -0.65 5.77
N MET A 325 19.07 -1.67 6.55
CA MET A 325 19.81 -2.03 7.77
C MET A 325 21.01 -2.88 7.42
N VAL A 326 22.20 -2.36 7.67
CA VAL A 326 23.46 -3.06 7.46
C VAL A 326 24.06 -3.44 8.81
N PHE A 327 24.18 -4.73 9.06
CA PHE A 327 24.83 -5.27 10.25
C PHE A 327 26.27 -5.67 9.94
N GLN A 328 27.22 -5.16 10.69
CA GLN A 328 28.62 -5.59 10.63
C GLN A 328 28.75 -6.89 11.43
N ILE A 329 28.79 -8.02 10.74
CA ILE A 329 28.79 -9.37 11.29
C ILE A 329 30.18 -10.05 11.27
N GLY A 330 31.21 -9.28 11.03
CA GLY A 330 32.60 -9.76 11.04
C GLY A 330 33.58 -8.69 11.47
N ALA A 331 34.84 -9.11 11.70
CA ALA A 331 35.88 -8.25 12.22
C ALA A 331 36.55 -7.37 11.15
N ASN A 332 36.37 -7.71 9.85
CA ASN A 332 37.00 -7.02 8.74
C ASN A 332 35.98 -6.14 7.97
N GLN A 333 36.53 -5.26 7.14
CA GLN A 333 35.74 -4.44 6.24
C GLN A 333 34.93 -5.33 5.28
N GLU A 334 33.70 -4.94 4.97
CA GLU A 334 32.77 -5.63 4.06
C GLU A 334 32.20 -6.97 4.56
N GLU A 335 32.54 -7.41 5.78
CA GLU A 335 31.86 -8.53 6.41
C GLU A 335 30.51 -8.08 6.99
N THR A 336 29.58 -7.72 6.09
CA THR A 336 28.28 -7.15 6.43
C THR A 336 27.14 -8.02 5.95
N MET A 337 26.00 -7.92 6.63
CA MET A 337 24.73 -8.46 6.21
C MET A 337 23.72 -7.34 6.10
N THR A 338 23.10 -7.24 4.95
CA THR A 338 22.01 -6.26 4.72
C THR A 338 20.66 -6.92 4.92
N VAL A 339 19.82 -6.28 5.70
CA VAL A 339 18.43 -6.67 5.95
C VAL A 339 17.53 -5.55 5.44
N THR A 340 16.53 -5.95 4.67
CA THR A 340 15.51 -5.06 4.13
C THR A 340 14.14 -5.57 4.53
N ILE A 341 13.28 -4.66 4.94
CA ILE A 341 11.89 -4.95 5.28
C ILE A 341 11.03 -4.00 4.47
N PRO A 342 10.13 -4.52 3.63
CA PRO A 342 9.23 -3.67 2.86
C PRO A 342 8.22 -2.98 3.78
N ASN A 343 7.59 -1.94 3.26
CA ASN A 343 6.50 -1.26 3.96
C ASN A 343 5.27 -2.18 4.05
N MET A 344 4.72 -2.32 5.26
CA MET A 344 3.57 -3.18 5.58
C MET A 344 2.30 -2.37 5.87
N SER A 345 2.18 -1.16 5.30
CA SER A 345 0.96 -0.36 5.42
C SER A 345 -0.22 -1.01 4.67
N PRO A 346 -1.47 -0.75 5.07
CA PRO A 346 -2.66 -1.25 4.38
C PRO A 346 -2.65 -0.94 2.88
N LYS A 347 -2.20 0.25 2.50
CA LYS A 347 -2.10 0.67 1.10
C LYS A 347 -1.22 -0.26 0.26
N LEU A 348 -0.06 -0.66 0.77
CA LEU A 348 0.86 -1.56 0.07
C LEU A 348 0.46 -3.03 0.15
N LEU A 349 -0.36 -3.36 1.12
CA LEU A 349 -1.00 -4.67 1.19
C LEU A 349 -2.21 -4.78 0.25
N GLY A 350 -2.63 -3.68 -0.41
CA GLY A 350 -3.80 -3.65 -1.29
C GLY A 350 -5.13 -3.70 -0.52
N LEU A 351 -5.14 -3.13 0.68
CA LEU A 351 -6.31 -3.15 1.57
C LEU A 351 -7.07 -1.81 1.59
N ASP A 352 -6.55 -0.76 0.96
CA ASP A 352 -7.14 0.57 1.02
C ASP A 352 -8.56 0.61 0.45
N ASP A 353 -8.76 -0.07 -0.67
CA ASP A 353 -9.99 -0.12 -1.46
C ASP A 353 -10.91 -1.32 -1.12
N ILE A 354 -10.70 -1.95 0.04
CA ILE A 354 -11.58 -3.05 0.47
C ILE A 354 -12.92 -2.50 0.93
N ASN A 355 -13.97 -2.94 0.23
CA ASN A 355 -15.36 -2.72 0.55
C ASN A 355 -16.08 -4.07 0.69
N VAL A 356 -16.90 -4.24 1.75
CA VAL A 356 -17.67 -5.46 1.99
C VAL A 356 -19.17 -5.19 2.16
N VAL A 357 -19.60 -3.97 1.87
CA VAL A 357 -20.99 -3.54 2.04
C VAL A 357 -21.90 -4.15 0.97
N SER A 358 -21.37 -4.42 -0.22
CA SER A 358 -22.05 -5.22 -1.24
C SER A 358 -21.56 -6.68 -1.22
N SER A 359 -22.44 -7.63 -1.60
CA SER A 359 -22.06 -9.06 -1.67
C SER A 359 -21.03 -9.34 -2.77
N SER A 360 -21.02 -8.56 -3.86
CA SER A 360 -20.03 -8.67 -4.93
C SER A 360 -18.65 -8.21 -4.45
N ASP A 361 -18.59 -7.03 -3.84
CA ASP A 361 -17.33 -6.43 -3.38
C ASP A 361 -16.73 -7.22 -2.22
N ALA A 362 -17.60 -7.79 -1.36
CA ALA A 362 -17.16 -8.70 -0.29
C ALA A 362 -16.46 -9.96 -0.84
N ARG A 363 -16.87 -10.47 -2.00
CA ARG A 363 -16.16 -11.59 -2.66
C ARG A 363 -14.81 -11.17 -3.21
N GLU A 364 -14.72 -10.00 -3.81
CA GLU A 364 -13.46 -9.43 -4.28
C GLU A 364 -12.51 -9.12 -3.12
N ALA A 365 -13.03 -8.58 -2.02
CA ALA A 365 -12.28 -8.34 -0.79
C ALA A 365 -11.60 -9.62 -0.25
N ILE A 366 -12.23 -10.80 -0.39
CA ILE A 366 -11.62 -12.07 0.02
C ILE A 366 -10.30 -12.31 -0.73
N ASP A 367 -10.29 -12.10 -2.04
CA ASP A 367 -9.11 -12.34 -2.88
C ASP A 367 -8.00 -11.31 -2.57
N LYS A 368 -8.37 -10.03 -2.36
CA LYS A 368 -7.42 -8.97 -1.96
C LYS A 368 -6.79 -9.26 -0.59
N ILE A 369 -7.59 -9.68 0.39
CA ILE A 369 -7.08 -10.05 1.73
C ILE A 369 -6.20 -11.31 1.65
N GLU A 370 -6.55 -12.30 0.83
CA GLU A 370 -5.72 -13.49 0.63
C GLU A 370 -4.34 -13.13 0.05
N ALA A 371 -4.30 -12.22 -0.93
CA ALA A 371 -3.06 -11.69 -1.49
C ALA A 371 -2.21 -10.96 -0.42
N ALA A 372 -2.84 -10.18 0.45
CA ALA A 372 -2.17 -9.53 1.57
C ALA A 372 -1.59 -10.55 2.58
N ILE A 373 -2.35 -11.60 2.92
CA ILE A 373 -1.88 -12.69 3.79
C ILE A 373 -0.65 -13.37 3.17
N GLN A 374 -0.67 -13.65 1.86
CA GLN A 374 0.46 -14.25 1.18
C GLN A 374 1.68 -13.32 1.23
N LYS A 375 1.51 -12.03 0.96
CA LYS A 375 2.60 -11.04 1.02
C LYS A 375 3.23 -10.95 2.40
N VAL A 376 2.44 -10.89 3.47
CA VAL A 376 2.95 -10.90 4.85
C VAL A 376 3.69 -12.21 5.15
N SER A 377 3.17 -13.35 4.69
CA SER A 377 3.81 -14.66 4.88
C SER A 377 5.16 -14.74 4.18
N ASP A 378 5.28 -14.20 2.98
CA ASP A 378 6.53 -14.17 2.22
C ASP A 378 7.59 -13.29 2.90
N VAL A 379 7.18 -12.15 3.46
CA VAL A 379 8.08 -11.28 4.24
C VAL A 379 8.54 -11.98 5.51
N ARG A 380 7.64 -12.64 6.24
CA ARG A 380 8.00 -13.43 7.44
C ARG A 380 8.97 -14.56 7.10
N ALA A 381 8.76 -15.25 5.98
CA ALA A 381 9.70 -16.28 5.52
C ALA A 381 11.10 -15.72 5.22
N LYS A 382 11.19 -14.53 4.62
CA LYS A 382 12.47 -13.82 4.40
C LYS A 382 13.13 -13.44 5.73
N LEU A 383 12.37 -12.91 6.70
CA LEU A 383 12.89 -12.56 8.03
C LEU A 383 13.42 -13.79 8.77
N GLY A 384 12.69 -14.90 8.73
CA GLY A 384 13.18 -16.17 9.28
C GLY A 384 14.46 -16.68 8.61
N ALA A 385 14.61 -16.48 7.29
CA ALA A 385 15.86 -16.80 6.60
C ALA A 385 17.01 -15.89 7.03
N TYR A 386 16.76 -14.58 7.25
CA TYR A 386 17.76 -13.67 7.78
C TYR A 386 18.16 -14.03 9.22
N GLN A 387 17.20 -14.37 10.08
CA GLN A 387 17.44 -14.83 11.44
C GLN A 387 18.34 -16.07 11.46
N ASN A 388 17.99 -17.12 10.73
CA ASN A 388 18.79 -18.33 10.62
C ASN A 388 20.25 -18.05 10.15
N ARG A 389 20.42 -17.13 9.21
CA ARG A 389 21.75 -16.73 8.74
C ARG A 389 22.54 -16.02 9.82
N LEU A 390 21.91 -15.15 10.61
CA LEU A 390 22.55 -14.45 11.71
C LEU A 390 22.93 -15.43 12.83
N GLU A 391 22.05 -16.37 13.21
CA GLU A 391 22.32 -17.43 14.18
C GLU A 391 23.54 -18.28 13.78
N HIS A 392 23.56 -18.75 12.52
CA HIS A 392 24.74 -19.48 12.03
C HIS A 392 26.01 -18.64 11.98
N THR A 393 25.87 -17.33 11.77
CA THR A 393 27.02 -16.43 11.80
C THR A 393 27.51 -16.25 13.23
N GLU A 394 26.61 -16.11 14.20
CA GLU A 394 26.91 -16.04 15.63
C GLU A 394 27.66 -17.29 16.09
N ASP A 395 27.16 -18.49 15.77
CA ASP A 395 27.82 -19.76 16.06
C ASP A 395 29.24 -19.82 15.48
N ASN A 396 29.43 -19.36 14.25
CA ASN A 396 30.74 -19.35 13.59
C ASN A 396 31.71 -18.33 14.24
N LEU A 397 31.19 -17.18 14.65
CA LEU A 397 31.96 -16.16 15.35
C LEU A 397 32.41 -16.65 16.72
N ASP A 398 31.55 -17.38 17.45
CA ASP A 398 31.90 -17.99 18.74
C ASP A 398 33.03 -19.01 18.61
N VAL A 399 32.94 -19.94 17.62
CA VAL A 399 33.98 -20.90 17.35
C VAL A 399 35.32 -20.21 16.95
N SER A 400 35.21 -19.15 16.16
CA SER A 400 36.35 -18.36 15.72
C SER A 400 36.98 -17.61 16.90
N GLU A 401 36.19 -17.07 17.80
CA GLU A 401 36.67 -16.41 19.03
C GLU A 401 37.39 -17.39 19.96
N GLU A 402 36.79 -18.58 20.18
CA GLU A 402 37.43 -19.63 20.97
C GLU A 402 38.80 -20.04 20.37
N SER A 403 38.83 -20.29 19.05
CA SER A 403 40.05 -20.65 18.36
C SER A 403 41.12 -19.58 18.46
N MET A 404 40.75 -18.30 18.33
CA MET A 404 41.66 -17.18 18.46
C MET A 404 42.14 -16.98 19.90
N THR A 405 41.26 -17.20 20.87
CA THR A 405 41.62 -17.13 22.29
C THR A 405 42.57 -18.25 22.67
N ASN A 406 42.34 -19.47 22.21
CA ASN A 406 43.26 -20.60 22.40
C ASN A 406 44.63 -20.35 21.73
N SER A 407 44.65 -19.70 20.55
CA SER A 407 45.87 -19.34 19.87
C SER A 407 46.64 -18.22 20.61
N LEU A 408 45.89 -17.23 21.13
CA LEU A 408 46.47 -16.17 21.95
C LEU A 408 47.06 -16.74 23.23
N SER A 409 46.37 -17.66 23.92
CA SER A 409 46.85 -18.35 25.12
C SER A 409 48.19 -19.07 24.83
N ARG A 410 48.30 -19.82 23.72
CA ARG A 410 49.54 -20.49 23.33
C ARG A 410 50.71 -19.56 23.06
N ILE A 411 50.45 -18.31 22.67
CA ILE A 411 51.49 -17.31 22.37
C ILE A 411 51.87 -16.51 23.62
N MET A 412 50.87 -16.18 24.43
CA MET A 412 51.04 -15.23 25.54
C MET A 412 51.23 -15.90 26.87
N ASP A 413 50.66 -17.11 27.06
CA ASP A 413 50.77 -17.80 28.36
C ASP A 413 52.12 -18.48 28.47
N CYS A 414 52.79 -18.17 29.52
CA CYS A 414 54.08 -18.78 29.90
C CYS A 414 53.84 -19.77 31.04
N ASP A 415 54.39 -20.97 30.91
CA ASP A 415 54.41 -21.89 32.05
C ASP A 415 55.30 -21.30 33.16
N MET A 416 54.66 -20.72 34.18
CA MET A 416 55.34 -20.06 35.28
C MET A 416 56.22 -21.01 36.07
N ALA A 417 55.92 -22.31 36.08
CA ALA A 417 56.76 -23.31 36.77
C ALA A 417 58.05 -23.56 36.00
N GLU A 418 57.96 -23.69 34.69
CA GLU A 418 59.13 -23.85 33.82
C GLU A 418 60.00 -22.59 33.82
N GLU A 419 59.36 -21.39 33.67
CA GLU A 419 60.11 -20.12 33.61
C GLU A 419 60.75 -19.77 34.98
N MET A 420 60.12 -20.06 36.13
CA MET A 420 60.71 -19.91 37.45
C MET A 420 61.89 -20.88 37.64
N THR A 421 61.80 -22.08 37.07
CA THR A 421 62.91 -23.06 37.13
C THR A 421 64.12 -22.55 36.30
N ASN A 422 63.85 -22.05 35.10
CA ASN A 422 64.87 -21.44 34.24
C ASN A 422 65.46 -20.18 34.90
N TYR A 423 64.67 -19.31 35.51
CA TYR A 423 65.06 -18.14 36.24
C TYR A 423 66.03 -18.51 37.45
N THR A 424 65.63 -19.49 38.26
CA THR A 424 66.41 -19.97 39.38
C THR A 424 67.69 -20.60 38.92
N GLN A 425 67.65 -21.37 37.86
CA GLN A 425 68.87 -21.95 37.27
C GLN A 425 69.81 -20.88 36.77
N GLN A 426 69.32 -19.86 36.04
CA GLN A 426 70.12 -18.73 35.56
C GLN A 426 70.73 -17.91 36.75
N ASN A 427 69.95 -17.67 37.80
CA ASN A 427 70.43 -16.98 38.99
C ASN A 427 71.56 -17.77 39.70
N LEU A 428 71.40 -19.08 39.83
CA LEU A 428 72.47 -19.95 40.40
C LEU A 428 73.73 -19.96 39.56
N LEU A 429 73.59 -20.04 38.21
CA LEU A 429 74.74 -19.95 37.31
C LEU A 429 75.43 -18.59 37.39
N THR A 430 74.69 -17.50 37.50
CA THR A 430 75.26 -16.15 37.65
C THR A 430 75.97 -15.99 38.99
N GLN A 431 75.43 -16.50 40.09
CA GLN A 431 76.01 -16.49 41.41
C GLN A 431 77.31 -17.34 41.46
N THR A 432 77.28 -18.53 40.83
CA THR A 432 78.47 -19.37 40.74
C THR A 432 79.56 -18.74 39.86
N ALA A 433 79.22 -18.09 38.74
CA ALA A 433 80.18 -17.41 37.88
C ALA A 433 80.77 -16.16 38.53
N THR A 434 80.02 -15.45 39.39
CA THR A 434 80.54 -14.29 40.12
C THR A 434 81.43 -14.69 41.32
N ASN A 435 81.25 -15.92 41.84
CA ASN A 435 82.09 -16.46 42.93
C ASN A 435 83.38 -17.16 42.47
N MET A 436 83.54 -17.41 41.16
CA MET A 436 84.78 -17.89 40.52
C MET A 436 85.60 -16.69 40.02
#